data_c4b5961c7395888caeda5636dc4976f7
#
_entry.id   c4b5961c7395888caeda5636dc4976f7
#
_cell.length_a   1.000
_cell.length_b   1.000
_cell.length_c   1.000
_cell.angle_alpha   90.00
_cell.angle_beta   90.00
_cell.angle_gamma   90.00
#
_symmetry.space_group_name_H-M   'P 1'
#
loop_
_entity.id
_entity.type
_entity.pdbx_description
1 polymer ?
#
loop_
_entity_poly.entity_id
_entity_poly.type
_entity_poly.pdbx_seq_one_letter_code
_entity_poly.pdbx_strand_id
1 'polypeptide(L)'
;MGKQILMVVGDYAEDYETMVPFQALRMVGHTVHAVCPDKKAGDYVMTAVHDFEGQQTYSEKPGHRFTLNATFDEAQPERYDALLIPGGRAPEYLRMNAKVITLVQHFARENKPIAAICHGAQILAAAEVIRGKRISAYPACAAEVKLAGAEYAQIKVDEAVTDGIFVTAPAWPAHPAWLAQFLAVLGTRISS
;
A
#
# COMPACT_ATOMS: atom_id res chain seq x y z
N MET A 1 1.47 -7.44 -21.56
CA MET A 1 2.57 -6.52 -21.22
C MET A 1 2.60 -6.29 -19.72
N GLY A 2 3.79 -6.23 -19.13
CA GLY A 2 3.94 -5.88 -17.71
C GLY A 2 3.45 -4.45 -17.41
N LYS A 3 2.87 -4.25 -16.24
CA LYS A 3 2.40 -2.95 -15.76
C LYS A 3 3.50 -2.19 -15.05
N GLN A 4 3.42 -0.87 -15.05
CA GLN A 4 4.27 0.03 -14.28
C GLN A 4 3.56 0.36 -12.97
N ILE A 5 4.11 -0.05 -11.84
CA ILE A 5 3.51 0.12 -10.51
C ILE A 5 4.41 1.05 -9.70
N LEU A 6 3.82 2.11 -9.16
CA LEU A 6 4.49 2.98 -8.20
C LEU A 6 4.19 2.48 -6.79
N MET A 7 5.23 2.29 -5.98
CA MET A 7 5.12 1.87 -4.59
C MET A 7 5.64 3.00 -3.68
N VAL A 8 4.77 3.54 -2.84
CA VAL A 8 5.17 4.57 -1.87
C VAL A 8 5.47 3.90 -0.53
N VAL A 9 6.71 4.00 -0.10
CA VAL A 9 7.20 3.44 1.17
C VAL A 9 7.86 4.53 2.01
N GLY A 10 8.14 4.23 3.26
CA GLY A 10 8.86 5.11 4.18
C GLY A 10 9.51 4.30 5.30
N ASP A 11 10.31 4.98 6.13
CA ASP A 11 10.91 4.35 7.28
C ASP A 11 9.83 3.76 8.20
N TYR A 12 10.06 2.55 8.69
CA TYR A 12 9.14 1.74 9.50
C TYR A 12 7.85 1.32 8.77
N ALA A 13 7.86 1.25 7.43
CA ALA A 13 6.88 0.45 6.71
C ALA A 13 7.00 -1.02 7.15
N GLU A 14 5.88 -1.74 7.19
CA GLU A 14 5.89 -3.14 7.59
C GLU A 14 6.72 -3.99 6.61
N ASP A 15 7.59 -4.85 7.13
CA ASP A 15 8.61 -5.57 6.37
C ASP A 15 8.00 -6.49 5.30
N TYR A 16 7.08 -7.39 5.70
CA TYR A 16 6.40 -8.27 4.75
C TYR A 16 5.56 -7.50 3.73
N GLU A 17 4.85 -6.46 4.18
CA GLU A 17 3.99 -5.66 3.31
C GLU A 17 4.79 -4.82 2.30
N THR A 18 6.08 -4.62 2.55
CA THR A 18 7.04 -4.00 1.63
C THR A 18 7.68 -5.03 0.71
N MET A 19 8.27 -6.09 1.27
CA MET A 19 9.11 -7.03 0.52
C MET A 19 8.29 -7.99 -0.35
N VAL A 20 7.21 -8.56 0.18
CA VAL A 20 6.43 -9.58 -0.53
C VAL A 20 5.77 -9.01 -1.79
N PRO A 21 4.97 -7.92 -1.73
CA PRO A 21 4.36 -7.38 -2.95
C PRO A 21 5.40 -6.85 -3.94
N PHE A 22 6.49 -6.22 -3.48
CA PHE A 22 7.57 -5.77 -4.37
C PHE A 22 8.15 -6.92 -5.19
N GLN A 23 8.44 -8.06 -4.55
CA GLN A 23 9.02 -9.22 -5.22
C GLN A 23 7.99 -9.98 -6.05
N ALA A 24 6.78 -10.22 -5.52
CA ALA A 24 5.74 -10.98 -6.20
C ALA A 24 5.25 -10.30 -7.49
N LEU A 25 5.06 -8.99 -7.47
CA LEU A 25 4.64 -8.25 -8.67
C LEU A 25 5.73 -8.25 -9.75
N ARG A 26 6.99 -8.18 -9.37
CA ARG A 26 8.12 -8.30 -10.30
C ARG A 26 8.26 -9.72 -10.84
N MET A 27 8.02 -10.73 -10.02
CA MET A 27 8.04 -12.15 -10.43
C MET A 27 7.05 -12.41 -11.57
N VAL A 28 5.88 -11.79 -11.56
CA VAL A 28 4.87 -11.93 -12.62
C VAL A 28 5.05 -10.95 -13.78
N GLY A 29 6.20 -10.28 -13.88
CA GLY A 29 6.60 -9.46 -15.02
C GLY A 29 6.17 -8.00 -14.99
N HIS A 30 5.74 -7.47 -13.82
CA HIS A 30 5.53 -6.03 -13.65
C HIS A 30 6.82 -5.30 -13.28
N THR A 31 6.89 -4.02 -13.61
CA THR A 31 7.91 -3.12 -13.07
C THR A 31 7.36 -2.46 -11.81
N VAL A 32 8.10 -2.52 -10.71
CA VAL A 32 7.74 -1.84 -9.46
C VAL A 32 8.83 -0.82 -9.13
N HIS A 33 8.46 0.45 -9.09
CA HIS A 33 9.32 1.54 -8.62
C HIS A 33 8.92 1.92 -7.20
N ALA A 34 9.83 1.67 -6.27
CA ALA A 34 9.67 2.02 -4.86
C ALA A 34 10.32 3.39 -4.59
N VAL A 35 9.51 4.30 -4.07
CA VAL A 35 9.89 5.69 -3.79
C VAL A 35 9.54 6.09 -2.36
N CYS A 36 10.30 7.02 -1.81
CA CYS A 36 10.03 7.66 -0.52
C CYS A 36 10.24 9.17 -0.66
N PRO A 37 9.33 10.03 -0.13
CA PRO A 37 9.57 11.46 -0.08
C PRO A 37 10.93 11.79 0.53
N ASP A 38 11.61 12.82 0.00
CA ASP A 38 12.91 13.32 0.43
C ASP A 38 14.07 12.31 0.30
N LYS A 39 13.86 11.17 -0.39
CA LYS A 39 14.87 10.16 -0.69
C LYS A 39 14.95 9.91 -2.20
N LYS A 40 16.10 9.42 -2.66
CA LYS A 40 16.38 9.13 -4.07
C LYS A 40 16.70 7.65 -4.31
N ALA A 41 16.75 7.27 -5.56
CA ALA A 41 17.20 5.94 -5.98
C ALA A 41 18.58 5.63 -5.38
N GLY A 42 18.72 4.43 -4.80
CA GLY A 42 19.92 3.99 -4.08
C GLY A 42 19.91 4.28 -2.58
N ASP A 43 19.10 5.20 -2.10
CA ASP A 43 18.85 5.34 -0.66
C ASP A 43 18.03 4.14 -0.15
N TYR A 44 17.90 4.00 1.16
CA TYR A 44 17.08 2.96 1.76
C TYR A 44 16.06 3.53 2.75
N VAL A 45 15.01 2.78 2.98
CA VAL A 45 14.14 2.92 4.15
C VAL A 45 14.39 1.74 5.08
N MET A 46 14.34 1.97 6.39
CA MET A 46 14.33 0.91 7.38
C MET A 46 12.91 0.38 7.48
N THR A 47 12.69 -0.90 7.18
CA THR A 47 11.40 -1.53 7.44
C THR A 47 11.25 -1.89 8.92
N ALA A 48 10.05 -2.27 9.34
CA ALA A 48 9.77 -2.73 10.68
C ALA A 48 9.05 -4.08 10.66
N VAL A 49 9.43 -4.95 11.59
CA VAL A 49 8.73 -6.20 11.86
C VAL A 49 7.73 -5.95 12.98
N HIS A 50 6.46 -6.20 12.70
CA HIS A 50 5.36 -6.06 13.66
C HIS A 50 4.82 -7.42 14.04
N ASP A 51 4.97 -7.78 15.31
CA ASP A 51 4.54 -9.07 15.86
C ASP A 51 3.58 -8.89 17.03
N PHE A 52 2.75 -9.92 17.28
CA PHE A 52 1.86 -10.01 18.42
C PHE A 52 2.50 -10.95 19.46
N GLU A 53 3.13 -10.36 20.48
CA GLU A 53 3.95 -11.08 21.48
C GLU A 53 3.23 -11.22 22.84
N GLY A 54 1.91 -11.05 22.89
CA GLY A 54 1.09 -11.18 24.09
C GLY A 54 0.65 -9.87 24.73
N GLN A 55 1.11 -8.73 24.25
CA GLN A 55 0.61 -7.41 24.66
C GLN A 55 -0.72 -7.10 23.99
N GLN A 56 -1.37 -6.02 24.42
CA GLN A 56 -2.65 -5.57 23.84
C GLN A 56 -2.53 -5.01 22.43
N THR A 57 -1.32 -4.78 21.95
CA THR A 57 -0.99 -4.28 20.62
C THR A 57 0.25 -4.99 20.08
N TYR A 58 0.61 -4.72 18.84
CA TYR A 58 1.82 -5.28 18.22
C TYR A 58 3.10 -4.61 18.76
N SER A 59 4.18 -5.37 18.79
CA SER A 59 5.55 -4.86 18.95
C SER A 59 6.08 -4.34 17.62
N GLU A 60 7.09 -3.46 17.69
CA GLU A 60 7.80 -2.97 16.50
C GLU A 60 9.31 -3.19 16.71
N LYS A 61 9.93 -3.92 15.78
CA LYS A 61 11.38 -4.16 15.75
C LYS A 61 11.94 -3.71 14.40
N PRO A 62 13.19 -3.22 14.31
CA PRO A 62 13.83 -2.94 13.02
C PRO A 62 13.84 -4.20 12.14
N GLY A 63 13.41 -4.04 10.89
CA GLY A 63 13.45 -5.07 9.87
C GLY A 63 14.70 -4.95 8.98
N HIS A 64 14.49 -4.86 7.66
CA HIS A 64 15.56 -4.77 6.68
C HIS A 64 15.76 -3.34 6.18
N ARG A 65 16.93 -3.09 5.62
CA ARG A 65 17.18 -1.92 4.78
C ARG A 65 16.64 -2.20 3.39
N PHE A 66 15.48 -1.64 3.07
CA PHE A 66 14.88 -1.77 1.75
C PHE A 66 15.38 -0.66 0.84
N THR A 67 16.14 -1.01 -0.21
CA THR A 67 16.72 -0.05 -1.14
C THR A 67 15.66 0.46 -2.12
N LEU A 68 15.55 1.77 -2.23
CA LEU A 68 14.70 2.45 -3.20
C LEU A 68 15.32 2.34 -4.61
N ASN A 69 14.51 2.04 -5.60
CA ASN A 69 14.95 1.91 -6.99
C ASN A 69 14.47 3.03 -7.91
N ALA A 70 13.82 4.05 -7.33
CA ALA A 70 13.43 5.27 -8.02
C ALA A 70 13.44 6.46 -7.06
N THR A 71 13.49 7.68 -7.62
CA THR A 71 13.46 8.94 -6.88
C THR A 71 12.04 9.48 -6.84
N PHE A 72 11.54 9.83 -5.64
CA PHE A 72 10.16 10.29 -5.47
C PHE A 72 9.83 11.52 -6.33
N ASP A 73 10.68 12.54 -6.30
CA ASP A 73 10.44 13.79 -7.03
C ASP A 73 10.58 13.65 -8.57
N GLU A 74 11.17 12.56 -9.06
CA GLU A 74 11.27 12.24 -10.48
C GLU A 74 10.15 11.32 -10.97
N ALA A 75 9.37 10.74 -10.05
CA ALA A 75 8.26 9.86 -10.38
C ALA A 75 7.10 10.67 -11.00
N GLN A 76 6.84 10.42 -12.27
CA GLN A 76 5.73 11.04 -13.00
C GLN A 76 4.49 10.12 -12.91
N PRO A 77 3.44 10.46 -12.15
CA PRO A 77 2.30 9.57 -11.90
C PRO A 77 1.59 9.09 -13.16
N GLU A 78 1.65 9.89 -14.23
CA GLU A 78 1.05 9.59 -15.53
C GLU A 78 1.63 8.33 -16.16
N ARG A 79 2.90 8.02 -15.89
CA ARG A 79 3.63 6.88 -16.43
C ARG A 79 3.33 5.55 -15.74
N TYR A 80 2.59 5.59 -14.63
CA TYR A 80 2.28 4.40 -13.85
C TYR A 80 0.84 3.96 -14.07
N ASP A 81 0.65 2.65 -14.12
CA ASP A 81 -0.66 2.00 -14.26
C ASP A 81 -1.38 1.87 -12.92
N ALA A 82 -0.65 1.79 -11.82
CA ALA A 82 -1.20 1.55 -10.48
C ALA A 82 -0.30 2.07 -9.36
N LEU A 83 -0.90 2.24 -8.18
CA LEU A 83 -0.25 2.63 -6.93
C LEU A 83 -0.33 1.50 -5.90
N LEU A 84 0.75 1.29 -5.14
CA LEU A 84 0.81 0.34 -4.04
C LEU A 84 1.29 1.04 -2.76
N ILE A 85 0.59 0.81 -1.65
CA ILE A 85 0.83 1.46 -0.37
C ILE A 85 0.89 0.40 0.74
N PRO A 86 2.09 0.02 1.22
CA PRO A 86 2.26 -0.81 2.40
C PRO A 86 1.80 -0.11 3.68
N GLY A 87 1.66 -0.90 4.73
CA GLY A 87 1.35 -0.39 6.07
C GLY A 87 2.56 -0.20 6.96
N GLY A 88 2.46 -0.70 8.20
CA GLY A 88 3.39 -0.37 9.26
C GLY A 88 3.17 1.05 9.78
N ARG A 89 4.20 1.66 10.37
CA ARG A 89 4.11 3.01 10.92
C ARG A 89 4.31 4.12 9.86
N ALA A 90 4.91 3.80 8.72
CA ALA A 90 5.18 4.79 7.68
C ALA A 90 3.94 5.62 7.24
N PRO A 91 2.74 5.06 7.07
CA PRO A 91 1.55 5.81 6.72
C PRO A 91 1.19 6.94 7.68
N GLU A 92 1.53 6.84 8.97
CA GLU A 92 1.23 7.88 9.97
C GLU A 92 1.83 9.24 9.62
N TYR A 93 3.04 9.26 9.08
CA TYR A 93 3.70 10.50 8.69
C TYR A 93 3.63 10.77 7.19
N LEU A 94 3.58 9.73 6.34
CA LEU A 94 3.44 9.90 4.90
C LEU A 94 2.14 10.62 4.53
N ARG A 95 1.05 10.37 5.28
CA ARG A 95 -0.23 11.07 5.10
C ARG A 95 -0.17 12.57 5.36
N MET A 96 0.85 13.06 6.05
CA MET A 96 1.06 14.50 6.29
C MET A 96 1.84 15.18 5.17
N ASN A 97 2.40 14.40 4.23
CA ASN A 97 3.15 14.94 3.10
C ASN A 97 2.20 15.30 1.95
N ALA A 98 2.11 16.59 1.62
CA ALA A 98 1.20 17.07 0.59
C ALA A 98 1.46 16.47 -0.81
N LYS A 99 2.73 16.13 -1.14
CA LYS A 99 3.06 15.49 -2.41
C LYS A 99 2.52 14.06 -2.47
N VAL A 100 2.57 13.31 -1.34
CA VAL A 100 1.98 11.96 -1.25
C VAL A 100 0.45 12.04 -1.41
N ILE A 101 -0.19 12.98 -0.75
CA ILE A 101 -1.65 13.19 -0.89
C ILE A 101 -2.03 13.51 -2.33
N THR A 102 -1.33 14.44 -2.96
CA THR A 102 -1.55 14.81 -4.38
C THR A 102 -1.35 13.61 -5.30
N LEU A 103 -0.34 12.78 -5.04
CA LEU A 103 -0.07 11.55 -5.79
C LEU A 103 -1.26 10.58 -5.70
N VAL A 104 -1.75 10.28 -4.50
CA VAL A 104 -2.90 9.38 -4.29
C VAL A 104 -4.15 9.92 -4.99
N GLN A 105 -4.42 11.22 -4.85
CA GLN A 105 -5.54 11.88 -5.54
C GLN A 105 -5.44 11.78 -7.06
N HIS A 106 -4.22 11.86 -7.63
CA HIS A 106 -4.00 11.67 -9.06
C HIS A 106 -4.46 10.27 -9.51
N PHE A 107 -4.00 9.20 -8.84
CA PHE A 107 -4.38 7.82 -9.20
C PHE A 107 -5.89 7.61 -9.08
N ALA A 108 -6.52 8.14 -8.03
CA ALA A 108 -7.95 8.03 -7.84
C ALA A 108 -8.74 8.79 -8.93
N ARG A 109 -8.35 10.01 -9.27
CA ARG A 109 -8.99 10.83 -10.31
C ARG A 109 -8.85 10.21 -11.69
N GLU A 110 -7.70 9.64 -12.00
CA GLU A 110 -7.41 8.95 -13.26
C GLU A 110 -7.96 7.51 -13.30
N ASN A 111 -8.72 7.12 -12.28
CA ASN A 111 -9.31 5.79 -12.14
C ASN A 111 -8.29 4.65 -12.28
N LYS A 112 -7.06 4.87 -11.80
CA LYS A 112 -5.97 3.90 -11.78
C LYS A 112 -6.02 3.07 -10.51
N PRO A 113 -5.80 1.74 -10.56
CA PRO A 113 -5.82 0.87 -9.40
C PRO A 113 -4.91 1.33 -8.26
N ILE A 114 -5.43 1.24 -7.04
CA ILE A 114 -4.70 1.55 -5.80
C ILE A 114 -4.82 0.34 -4.86
N ALA A 115 -3.70 -0.30 -4.57
CA ALA A 115 -3.61 -1.36 -3.58
C ALA A 115 -3.05 -0.79 -2.28
N ALA A 116 -3.78 -0.94 -1.18
CA ALA A 116 -3.33 -0.52 0.16
C ALA A 116 -3.60 -1.61 1.19
N ILE A 117 -2.70 -1.76 2.13
CA ILE A 117 -2.79 -2.80 3.16
C ILE A 117 -2.52 -2.20 4.55
N CYS A 118 -3.14 -2.78 5.58
CA CYS A 118 -2.88 -2.44 6.98
C CYS A 118 -3.13 -0.94 7.26
N HIS A 119 -2.12 -0.23 7.74
CA HIS A 119 -2.18 1.22 7.97
C HIS A 119 -2.12 2.07 6.68
N GLY A 120 -1.85 1.46 5.52
CA GLY A 120 -1.88 2.18 4.24
C GLY A 120 -3.20 2.90 3.95
N ALA A 121 -4.31 2.41 4.50
CA ALA A 121 -5.62 3.06 4.43
C ALA A 121 -5.65 4.47 5.06
N GLN A 122 -4.75 4.79 5.98
CA GLN A 122 -4.63 6.13 6.58
C GLN A 122 -4.30 7.19 5.52
N ILE A 123 -3.45 6.83 4.55
CA ILE A 123 -3.10 7.73 3.44
C ILE A 123 -4.31 7.93 2.52
N LEU A 124 -5.09 6.87 2.25
CA LEU A 124 -6.31 6.96 1.46
C LEU A 124 -7.36 7.85 2.14
N ALA A 125 -7.51 7.71 3.46
CA ALA A 125 -8.42 8.53 4.25
C ALA A 125 -8.01 10.01 4.22
N ALA A 126 -6.72 10.31 4.43
CA ALA A 126 -6.17 11.66 4.40
C ALA A 126 -6.26 12.30 2.99
N ALA A 127 -6.16 11.50 1.93
CA ALA A 127 -6.34 11.96 0.55
C ALA A 127 -7.82 12.18 0.16
N GLU A 128 -8.77 11.83 1.04
CA GLU A 128 -10.23 11.99 0.84
C GLU A 128 -10.77 11.24 -0.39
N VAL A 129 -10.14 10.13 -0.80
CA VAL A 129 -10.49 9.40 -2.03
C VAL A 129 -11.41 8.19 -1.81
N ILE A 130 -11.73 7.86 -0.56
CA ILE A 130 -12.47 6.62 -0.21
C ILE A 130 -13.93 6.82 0.21
N ARG A 131 -14.44 8.05 0.11
CA ARG A 131 -15.86 8.32 0.46
C ARG A 131 -16.81 7.43 -0.34
N GLY A 132 -17.72 6.74 0.38
CA GLY A 132 -18.69 5.82 -0.23
C GLY A 132 -18.10 4.50 -0.75
N LYS A 133 -16.83 4.23 -0.45
CA LYS A 133 -16.15 2.99 -0.82
C LYS A 133 -16.16 1.99 0.34
N ARG A 134 -16.06 0.71 0.01
CA ARG A 134 -15.90 -0.38 0.96
C ARG A 134 -14.40 -0.71 1.09
N ILE A 135 -13.82 -0.40 2.25
CA ILE A 135 -12.37 -0.43 2.50
C ILE A 135 -12.05 -1.32 3.69
N SER A 136 -11.11 -2.24 3.53
CA SER A 136 -10.48 -2.96 4.63
C SER A 136 -9.16 -2.28 5.03
N ALA A 137 -8.81 -2.41 6.31
CA ALA A 137 -7.59 -1.88 6.89
C ALA A 137 -7.26 -2.63 8.18
N TYR A 138 -6.10 -2.36 8.76
CA TYR A 138 -5.81 -2.80 10.11
C TYR A 138 -6.93 -2.34 11.06
N PRO A 139 -7.40 -3.18 11.99
CA PRO A 139 -8.60 -2.88 12.79
C PRO A 139 -8.56 -1.54 13.53
N ALA A 140 -7.38 -1.11 13.99
CA ALA A 140 -7.23 0.20 14.65
C ALA A 140 -7.51 1.39 13.71
N CYS A 141 -7.38 1.22 12.38
CA CYS A 141 -7.69 2.25 11.38
C CYS A 141 -9.19 2.33 11.04
N ALA A 142 -10.04 1.45 11.61
CA ALA A 142 -11.47 1.41 11.30
C ALA A 142 -12.18 2.75 11.55
N ALA A 143 -11.80 3.46 12.63
CA ALA A 143 -12.36 4.77 12.95
C ALA A 143 -12.02 5.81 11.87
N GLU A 144 -10.77 5.86 11.40
CA GLU A 144 -10.34 6.79 10.36
C GLU A 144 -11.02 6.52 9.02
N VAL A 145 -11.15 5.23 8.64
CA VAL A 145 -11.87 4.81 7.42
C VAL A 145 -13.33 5.29 7.45
N LYS A 146 -14.01 5.10 8.59
CA LYS A 146 -15.40 5.56 8.77
C LYS A 146 -15.52 7.09 8.75
N LEU A 147 -14.62 7.80 9.43
CA LEU A 147 -14.59 9.27 9.45
C LEU A 147 -14.35 9.86 8.05
N ALA A 148 -13.57 9.18 7.21
CA ALA A 148 -13.39 9.54 5.81
C ALA A 148 -14.63 9.25 4.92
N GLY A 149 -15.70 8.72 5.52
CA GLY A 149 -16.98 8.45 4.83
C GLY A 149 -17.00 7.14 4.05
N ALA A 150 -16.09 6.21 4.34
CA ALA A 150 -16.07 4.87 3.77
C ALA A 150 -16.80 3.85 4.67
N GLU A 151 -17.25 2.75 4.08
CA GLU A 151 -17.67 1.55 4.81
C GLU A 151 -16.41 0.76 5.21
N TYR A 152 -16.19 0.58 6.51
CA TYR A 152 -15.12 -0.31 6.98
C TYR A 152 -15.55 -1.77 6.81
N ALA A 153 -14.85 -2.49 5.94
CA ALA A 153 -15.06 -3.91 5.72
C ALA A 153 -14.34 -4.73 6.82
N GLN A 154 -15.10 -5.15 7.83
CA GLN A 154 -14.60 -6.09 8.82
C GLN A 154 -14.59 -7.49 8.23
N ILE A 155 -13.43 -7.94 7.78
CA ILE A 155 -13.18 -9.24 7.16
C ILE A 155 -12.14 -10.02 7.97
N LYS A 156 -11.90 -11.29 7.61
CA LYS A 156 -10.83 -12.08 8.24
C LYS A 156 -9.46 -11.51 7.87
N VAL A 157 -8.47 -11.82 8.71
CA VAL A 157 -7.10 -11.29 8.57
C VAL A 157 -6.41 -11.73 7.28
N ASP A 158 -6.85 -12.82 6.67
CA ASP A 158 -6.34 -13.43 5.44
C ASP A 158 -7.19 -13.12 4.19
N GLU A 159 -8.22 -12.29 4.35
CA GLU A 159 -9.09 -11.87 3.25
C GLU A 159 -8.73 -10.46 2.74
N ALA A 160 -9.23 -10.12 1.54
CA ALA A 160 -9.07 -8.80 0.93
C ALA A 160 -10.39 -8.31 0.31
N VAL A 161 -10.50 -7.02 0.10
CA VAL A 161 -11.66 -6.36 -0.49
C VAL A 161 -11.25 -5.59 -1.74
N THR A 162 -12.02 -5.75 -2.81
CA THR A 162 -11.96 -4.89 -3.99
C THR A 162 -13.25 -4.08 -4.10
N ASP A 163 -13.12 -2.76 -4.20
CA ASP A 163 -14.22 -1.85 -4.56
C ASP A 163 -13.73 -0.88 -5.64
N GLY A 164 -14.14 -1.13 -6.87
CA GLY A 164 -13.67 -0.39 -8.03
C GLY A 164 -12.16 -0.49 -8.20
N ILE A 165 -11.49 0.65 -8.10
CA ILE A 165 -10.02 0.73 -8.23
C ILE A 165 -9.27 0.37 -6.94
N PHE A 166 -9.95 0.32 -5.80
CA PHE A 166 -9.32 0.07 -4.50
C PHE A 166 -9.27 -1.42 -4.17
N VAL A 167 -8.07 -1.91 -3.88
CA VAL A 167 -7.84 -3.28 -3.40
C VAL A 167 -7.19 -3.18 -2.02
N THR A 168 -7.93 -3.54 -0.98
CA THR A 168 -7.50 -3.30 0.40
C THR A 168 -7.56 -4.55 1.27
N ALA A 169 -6.69 -4.62 2.27
CA ALA A 169 -6.58 -5.77 3.17
C ALA A 169 -6.14 -5.35 4.58
N PRO A 170 -6.43 -6.18 5.61
CA PRO A 170 -6.17 -5.81 7.00
C PRO A 170 -4.69 -5.91 7.40
N ALA A 171 -3.94 -6.92 6.92
CA ALA A 171 -2.55 -7.15 7.31
C ALA A 171 -1.88 -8.19 6.40
N TRP A 172 -0.58 -8.44 6.59
CA TRP A 172 0.24 -9.35 5.75
C TRP A 172 -0.30 -10.78 5.57
N PRO A 173 -1.08 -11.41 6.48
CA PRO A 173 -1.66 -12.72 6.21
C PRO A 173 -2.60 -12.73 4.99
N ALA A 174 -3.11 -11.56 4.61
CA ALA A 174 -3.96 -11.38 3.44
C ALA A 174 -3.19 -11.30 2.10
N HIS A 175 -1.85 -11.30 2.09
CA HIS A 175 -1.08 -11.12 0.85
C HIS A 175 -1.53 -12.02 -0.30
N PRO A 176 -1.82 -13.32 -0.11
CA PRO A 176 -2.29 -14.16 -1.22
C PRO A 176 -3.59 -13.65 -1.84
N ALA A 177 -4.58 -13.31 -1.01
CA ALA A 177 -5.87 -12.81 -1.47
C ALA A 177 -5.76 -11.39 -2.04
N TRP A 178 -5.03 -10.52 -1.35
CA TRP A 178 -4.83 -9.13 -1.74
C TRP A 178 -4.09 -8.98 -3.07
N LEU A 179 -2.97 -9.71 -3.24
CA LEU A 179 -2.21 -9.69 -4.48
C LEU A 179 -2.97 -10.34 -5.63
N ALA A 180 -3.71 -11.43 -5.37
CA ALA A 180 -4.55 -12.05 -6.40
C ALA A 180 -5.63 -11.08 -6.91
N GLN A 181 -6.31 -10.36 -6.01
CA GLN A 181 -7.29 -9.35 -6.39
C GLN A 181 -6.65 -8.16 -7.11
N PHE A 182 -5.47 -7.70 -6.65
CA PHE A 182 -4.76 -6.63 -7.31
C PHE A 182 -4.32 -7.00 -8.73
N LEU A 183 -3.76 -8.19 -8.91
CA LEU A 183 -3.41 -8.71 -10.25
C LEU A 183 -4.63 -8.83 -11.16
N ALA A 184 -5.78 -9.25 -10.63
CA ALA A 184 -7.03 -9.30 -11.40
C ALA A 184 -7.47 -7.91 -11.87
N VAL A 185 -7.42 -6.89 -11.00
CA VAL A 185 -7.75 -5.49 -11.36
C VAL A 185 -6.75 -4.94 -12.38
N LEU A 186 -5.48 -5.33 -12.32
CA LEU A 186 -4.46 -4.97 -13.31
C LEU A 186 -4.65 -5.69 -14.66
N GLY A 187 -5.57 -6.66 -14.74
CA GLY A 187 -5.78 -7.49 -15.92
C GLY A 187 -4.68 -8.53 -16.15
N THR A 188 -3.91 -8.83 -15.12
CA THR A 188 -2.85 -9.84 -15.17
C THR A 188 -3.43 -11.24 -15.02
N ARG A 189 -3.09 -12.12 -15.95
CA ARG A 189 -3.46 -13.55 -15.91
C ARG A 189 -2.23 -14.38 -15.63
N ILE A 190 -2.32 -15.25 -14.63
CA ILE A 190 -1.32 -16.28 -14.36
C ILE A 190 -1.87 -17.57 -14.98
N SER A 191 -1.25 -18.05 -16.05
CA SER A 191 -1.58 -19.35 -16.62
C SER A 191 -0.70 -20.41 -15.94
N SER A 192 -1.33 -21.46 -15.44
CA SER A 192 -0.67 -22.69 -14.99
C SER A 192 -0.21 -23.51 -16.18
#